data_efe94f6aed98d222556dbe9831b2acbf
#
_entry.id   efe94f6aed98d222556dbe9831b2acbf
#
_cell.length_a   1.000
_cell.length_b   1.000
_cell.length_c   1.000
_cell.angle_alpha   90.00
_cell.angle_beta   90.00
_cell.angle_gamma   90.00
#
_symmetry.space_group_name_H-M   'P 1'
#
loop_
_entity.id
_entity.type
_entity.pdbx_description
1 polymer ?
#
loop_
_entity_poly.entity_id
_entity_poly.type
_entity_poly.pdbx_seq_one_letter_code
_entity_poly.pdbx_strand_id
1 'polypeptide(L)'
;MIRIAIIDDHAIVRAGLRQFFSEQVDLTVVAEAASGREAIEIVRRGDVDVIVMDLSMPDQSGVDALAAIKARAPDLPVLILSGFPEEHYATTLLRQGASGYLNKECDPEEIVKAIRTVFRGRKYITAGVAELLADGLGGGGDKPTHEQLSEREFQVFLRLAKGETIGHMAESMSLSVKTVSTYRTRVMEKMNLASNSDLTYYALKNGLIQ
;
A
#
# COMPACT_ATOMS: atom_id res chain seq x y z
N MET A 1 21.58 -15.65 3.71
CA MET A 1 21.25 -14.68 2.67
C MET A 1 19.74 -14.63 2.59
N ILE A 2 19.13 -13.44 2.75
CA ILE A 2 17.67 -13.26 2.75
C ILE A 2 17.19 -13.15 1.30
N ARG A 3 16.29 -14.03 0.88
CA ARG A 3 15.76 -14.08 -0.48
C ARG A 3 14.55 -13.18 -0.59
N ILE A 4 14.63 -12.14 -1.43
CA ILE A 4 13.63 -11.08 -1.55
C ILE A 4 12.90 -11.20 -2.89
N ALA A 5 11.58 -11.04 -2.86
CA ALA A 5 10.79 -10.70 -4.05
C ALA A 5 10.40 -9.21 -4.02
N ILE A 6 10.55 -8.52 -5.15
CA ILE A 6 10.12 -7.12 -5.33
C ILE A 6 8.88 -7.12 -6.22
N ILE A 7 7.78 -6.57 -5.71
CA ILE A 7 6.49 -6.49 -6.40
C ILE A 7 6.11 -5.02 -6.54
N ASP A 8 6.25 -4.47 -7.74
CA ASP A 8 5.95 -3.06 -8.04
C ASP A 8 5.72 -2.94 -9.54
N ASP A 9 4.73 -2.22 -10.01
CA ASP A 9 4.46 -2.04 -11.45
C ASP A 9 5.44 -1.07 -12.12
N HIS A 10 6.12 -0.22 -11.33
CA HIS A 10 7.12 0.73 -11.79
C HIS A 10 8.49 0.06 -12.01
N ALA A 11 8.86 -0.18 -13.27
CA ALA A 11 10.13 -0.84 -13.61
C ALA A 11 11.37 -0.11 -13.06
N ILE A 12 11.32 1.23 -12.98
CA ILE A 12 12.42 2.05 -12.45
C ILE A 12 12.60 1.81 -10.96
N VAL A 13 11.50 1.69 -10.21
CA VAL A 13 11.54 1.40 -8.76
C VAL A 13 12.13 0.03 -8.52
N ARG A 14 11.66 -1.00 -9.25
CA ARG A 14 12.22 -2.36 -9.13
C ARG A 14 13.71 -2.39 -9.44
N ALA A 15 14.15 -1.73 -10.53
CA ALA A 15 15.56 -1.66 -10.90
C ALA A 15 16.40 -0.97 -9.83
N GLY A 16 15.93 0.13 -9.25
CA GLY A 16 16.60 0.85 -8.18
C GLY A 16 16.72 0.01 -6.90
N LEU A 17 15.64 -0.63 -6.46
CA LEU A 17 15.64 -1.50 -5.29
C LEU A 17 16.57 -2.71 -5.49
N ARG A 18 16.52 -3.35 -6.67
CA ARG A 18 17.41 -4.45 -6.99
C ARG A 18 18.89 -4.04 -6.92
N GLN A 19 19.24 -2.90 -7.52
CA GLN A 19 20.60 -2.36 -7.46
C GLN A 19 21.03 -2.12 -6.02
N PHE A 20 20.20 -1.45 -5.23
CA PHE A 20 20.49 -1.12 -3.84
C PHE A 20 20.63 -2.38 -2.96
N PHE A 21 19.75 -3.38 -3.15
CA PHE A 21 19.86 -4.64 -2.41
C PHE A 21 21.05 -5.48 -2.83
N SER A 22 21.53 -5.36 -4.08
CA SER A 22 22.74 -6.09 -4.53
C SER A 22 24.01 -5.62 -3.84
N GLU A 23 24.02 -4.42 -3.26
CA GLU A 23 25.14 -3.87 -2.48
C GLU A 23 25.17 -4.43 -1.04
N GLN A 24 24.12 -5.11 -0.62
CA GLN A 24 24.00 -5.68 0.72
C GLN A 24 24.45 -7.15 0.72
N VAL A 25 25.45 -7.48 1.54
CA VAL A 25 26.06 -8.84 1.56
C VAL A 25 25.11 -9.96 2.00
N ASP A 26 24.04 -9.62 2.69
CA ASP A 26 23.08 -10.58 3.29
C ASP A 26 21.73 -10.63 2.55
N LEU A 27 21.53 -9.82 1.50
CA LEU A 27 20.30 -9.75 0.73
C LEU A 27 20.51 -10.29 -0.69
N THR A 28 19.47 -10.89 -1.26
CA THR A 28 19.45 -11.29 -2.68
C THR A 28 18.04 -11.18 -3.24
N VAL A 29 17.89 -10.51 -4.38
CA VAL A 29 16.61 -10.47 -5.11
C VAL A 29 16.51 -11.72 -5.96
N VAL A 30 15.57 -12.59 -5.64
CA VAL A 30 15.35 -13.88 -6.34
C VAL A 30 14.16 -13.84 -7.31
N ALA A 31 13.27 -12.84 -7.16
CA ALA A 31 12.12 -12.67 -8.02
C ALA A 31 11.69 -11.20 -8.11
N GLU A 32 11.13 -10.84 -9.25
CA GLU A 32 10.47 -9.56 -9.50
C GLU A 32 9.10 -9.81 -10.13
N ALA A 33 8.12 -8.96 -9.83
CA ALA A 33 6.80 -8.98 -10.44
C ALA A 33 6.26 -7.56 -10.62
N ALA A 34 5.38 -7.39 -11.60
CA ALA A 34 4.71 -6.13 -11.89
C ALA A 34 3.22 -6.13 -11.47
N SER A 35 2.74 -7.21 -10.86
CA SER A 35 1.33 -7.37 -10.52
C SER A 35 1.12 -8.27 -9.29
N GLY A 36 -0.03 -8.10 -8.63
CA GLY A 36 -0.43 -8.98 -7.52
C GLY A 36 -0.62 -10.43 -7.94
N ARG A 37 -1.04 -10.69 -9.18
CA ARG A 37 -1.18 -12.04 -9.74
C ARG A 37 0.18 -12.73 -9.83
N GLU A 38 1.18 -12.04 -10.37
CA GLU A 38 2.55 -12.58 -10.46
C GLU A 38 3.15 -12.80 -9.07
N ALA A 39 2.85 -11.92 -8.10
CA ALA A 39 3.25 -12.11 -6.71
C ALA A 39 2.75 -13.43 -6.13
N ILE A 40 1.48 -13.80 -6.40
CA ILE A 40 0.92 -15.07 -5.95
C ILE A 40 1.65 -16.28 -6.58
N GLU A 41 2.06 -16.18 -7.86
CA GLU A 41 2.84 -17.24 -8.51
C GLU A 41 4.25 -17.37 -7.89
N ILE A 42 4.88 -16.26 -7.51
CA ILE A 42 6.15 -16.26 -6.78
C ILE A 42 5.99 -16.99 -5.44
N VAL A 43 4.94 -16.66 -4.68
CA VAL A 43 4.66 -17.31 -3.38
C VAL A 43 4.44 -18.81 -3.53
N ARG A 44 3.86 -19.26 -4.64
CA ARG A 44 3.66 -20.71 -4.92
C ARG A 44 4.97 -21.48 -5.08
N ARG A 45 6.06 -20.84 -5.53
CA ARG A 45 7.37 -21.49 -5.68
C ARG A 45 8.04 -21.75 -4.33
N GLY A 46 7.73 -20.93 -3.31
CA GLY A 46 8.24 -21.15 -1.94
C GLY A 46 9.72 -20.84 -1.74
N ASP A 47 10.33 -20.06 -2.65
CA ASP A 47 11.75 -19.76 -2.65
C ASP A 47 12.08 -18.33 -2.17
N VAL A 48 11.12 -17.66 -1.51
CA VAL A 48 11.19 -16.28 -1.05
C VAL A 48 11.06 -16.22 0.47
N ASP A 49 11.91 -15.44 1.11
CA ASP A 49 11.91 -15.22 2.56
C ASP A 49 11.18 -13.93 2.98
N VAL A 50 11.20 -12.90 2.12
CA VAL A 50 10.52 -11.61 2.35
C VAL A 50 9.98 -11.07 1.03
N ILE A 51 8.77 -10.54 1.06
CA ILE A 51 8.18 -9.79 -0.05
C ILE A 51 8.26 -8.30 0.28
N VAL A 52 8.77 -7.49 -0.65
CA VAL A 52 8.62 -6.02 -0.68
C VAL A 52 7.60 -5.70 -1.75
N MET A 53 6.46 -5.11 -1.36
CA MET A 53 5.30 -4.98 -2.23
C MET A 53 4.73 -3.56 -2.24
N ASP A 54 4.55 -3.02 -3.45
CA ASP A 54 3.75 -1.82 -3.65
C ASP A 54 2.24 -2.10 -3.49
N LEU A 55 1.51 -1.07 -3.10
CA LEU A 55 0.04 -1.09 -3.05
C LEU A 55 -0.59 -0.71 -4.38
N SER A 56 0.04 0.19 -5.13
CA SER A 56 -0.54 0.83 -6.32
C SER A 56 -0.25 0.06 -7.59
N MET A 57 -0.83 -1.13 -7.75
CA MET A 57 -0.67 -1.93 -8.96
C MET A 57 -1.95 -1.92 -9.83
N PRO A 58 -1.85 -1.90 -11.18
CA PRO A 58 -3.00 -1.69 -12.06
C PRO A 58 -4.02 -2.82 -12.04
N ASP A 59 -3.60 -4.08 -12.01
CA ASP A 59 -4.48 -5.24 -12.21
C ASP A 59 -5.19 -5.71 -10.94
N GLN A 60 -4.53 -5.61 -9.81
CA GLN A 60 -5.02 -6.05 -8.50
C GLN A 60 -4.50 -5.11 -7.44
N SER A 61 -5.39 -4.67 -6.55
CA SER A 61 -4.98 -3.86 -5.38
C SER A 61 -3.93 -4.62 -4.57
N GLY A 62 -2.89 -3.92 -4.12
CA GLY A 62 -1.89 -4.49 -3.20
C GLY A 62 -2.52 -5.03 -1.92
N VAL A 63 -3.67 -4.48 -1.50
CA VAL A 63 -4.46 -4.99 -0.37
C VAL A 63 -5.01 -6.38 -0.65
N ASP A 64 -5.61 -6.59 -1.85
CA ASP A 64 -6.13 -7.89 -2.26
C ASP A 64 -4.99 -8.91 -2.47
N ALA A 65 -3.86 -8.45 -3.01
CA ALA A 65 -2.66 -9.26 -3.15
C ALA A 65 -2.11 -9.69 -1.78
N LEU A 66 -2.03 -8.78 -0.80
CA LEU A 66 -1.64 -9.09 0.58
C LEU A 66 -2.56 -10.15 1.19
N ALA A 67 -3.89 -9.98 1.07
CA ALA A 67 -4.86 -10.93 1.60
C ALA A 67 -4.67 -12.33 0.98
N ALA A 68 -4.49 -12.40 -0.35
CA ALA A 68 -4.27 -13.65 -1.07
C ALA A 68 -2.93 -14.33 -0.69
N ILE A 69 -1.86 -13.54 -0.52
CA ILE A 69 -0.55 -14.03 -0.04
C ILE A 69 -0.68 -14.58 1.36
N LYS A 70 -1.33 -13.85 2.27
CA LYS A 70 -1.49 -14.26 3.67
C LYS A 70 -2.41 -15.47 3.86
N ALA A 71 -3.43 -15.61 3.01
CA ALA A 71 -4.26 -16.81 2.99
C ALA A 71 -3.47 -18.07 2.61
N ARG A 72 -2.43 -17.94 1.76
CA ARG A 72 -1.62 -19.05 1.27
C ARG A 72 -0.37 -19.32 2.10
N ALA A 73 0.30 -18.27 2.51
CA ALA A 73 1.55 -18.29 3.27
C ALA A 73 1.45 -17.31 4.45
N PRO A 74 0.76 -17.70 5.55
CA PRO A 74 0.49 -16.81 6.68
C PRO A 74 1.77 -16.24 7.32
N ASP A 75 2.83 -17.05 7.36
CA ASP A 75 4.09 -16.71 8.02
C ASP A 75 5.06 -15.95 7.13
N LEU A 76 4.82 -15.86 5.80
CA LEU A 76 5.70 -15.15 4.87
C LEU A 76 5.65 -13.65 5.15
N PRO A 77 6.77 -13.01 5.53
CA PRO A 77 6.81 -11.58 5.76
C PRO A 77 6.51 -10.78 4.49
N VAL A 78 5.56 -9.84 4.59
CA VAL A 78 5.23 -8.88 3.54
C VAL A 78 5.46 -7.48 4.08
N LEU A 79 6.48 -6.80 3.55
CA LEU A 79 6.78 -5.40 3.80
C LEU A 79 6.12 -4.56 2.71
N ILE A 80 5.24 -3.67 3.09
CA ILE A 80 4.60 -2.74 2.17
C ILE A 80 5.53 -1.54 1.96
N LEU A 81 5.73 -1.17 0.71
CA LEU A 81 6.47 0.02 0.30
C LEU A 81 5.59 0.84 -0.65
N SER A 82 5.04 1.94 -0.19
CA SER A 82 3.97 2.69 -0.89
C SER A 82 4.26 4.18 -0.98
N GLY A 83 3.78 4.83 -2.04
CA GLY A 83 3.80 6.29 -2.16
C GLY A 83 2.75 7.02 -1.29
N PHE A 84 1.92 6.27 -0.55
CA PHE A 84 0.91 6.86 0.33
C PHE A 84 1.46 7.08 1.74
N PRO A 85 0.98 8.14 2.43
CA PRO A 85 1.30 8.37 3.82
C PRO A 85 0.90 7.20 4.73
N GLU A 86 1.69 6.95 5.76
CA GLU A 86 1.49 5.86 6.73
C GLU A 86 0.14 5.96 7.45
N GLU A 87 -0.30 7.18 7.72
CA GLU A 87 -1.51 7.51 8.48
C GLU A 87 -2.77 6.88 7.88
N HIS A 88 -2.77 6.64 6.57
CA HIS A 88 -3.97 6.18 5.87
C HIS A 88 -4.10 4.66 5.79
N TYR A 89 -2.98 3.96 5.71
CA TYR A 89 -3.01 2.53 5.37
C TYR A 89 -2.28 1.62 6.34
N ALA A 90 -1.25 2.13 7.05
CA ALA A 90 -0.34 1.28 7.80
C ALA A 90 -1.07 0.45 8.86
N THR A 91 -1.95 1.06 9.67
CA THR A 91 -2.68 0.37 10.73
C THR A 91 -3.59 -0.73 10.19
N THR A 92 -4.30 -0.45 9.09
CA THR A 92 -5.21 -1.41 8.44
C THR A 92 -4.45 -2.58 7.84
N LEU A 93 -3.36 -2.31 7.12
CA LEU A 93 -2.54 -3.34 6.48
C LEU A 93 -1.80 -4.21 7.50
N LEU A 94 -1.32 -3.64 8.60
CA LEU A 94 -0.72 -4.38 9.70
C LEU A 94 -1.73 -5.33 10.36
N ARG A 95 -3.00 -4.93 10.50
CA ARG A 95 -4.09 -5.80 10.96
C ARG A 95 -4.41 -6.91 9.97
N GLN A 96 -4.29 -6.66 8.67
CA GLN A 96 -4.46 -7.65 7.60
C GLN A 96 -3.26 -8.58 7.42
N GLY A 97 -2.22 -8.43 8.24
CA GLY A 97 -1.08 -9.34 8.28
C GLY A 97 0.19 -8.81 7.63
N ALA A 98 0.24 -7.57 7.12
CA ALA A 98 1.50 -6.97 6.71
C ALA A 98 2.52 -7.01 7.86
N SER A 99 3.79 -7.18 7.53
CA SER A 99 4.88 -7.25 8.50
C SER A 99 5.49 -5.89 8.79
N GLY A 100 5.24 -4.90 7.93
CA GLY A 100 5.63 -3.51 8.07
C GLY A 100 5.06 -2.67 6.95
N TYR A 101 5.12 -1.36 7.14
CA TYR A 101 4.74 -0.35 6.15
C TYR A 101 5.82 0.73 6.10
N LEU A 102 6.23 1.11 4.90
CA LEU A 102 7.15 2.21 4.65
C LEU A 102 6.66 3.09 3.50
N ASN A 103 6.91 4.38 3.59
CA ASN A 103 6.73 5.27 2.46
C ASN A 103 7.88 5.11 1.46
N LYS A 104 7.61 5.18 0.15
CA LYS A 104 8.64 5.14 -0.92
C LYS A 104 9.65 6.29 -0.84
N GLU A 105 9.33 7.36 -0.13
CA GLU A 105 10.21 8.51 0.12
C GLU A 105 11.17 8.30 1.30
N CYS A 106 11.09 7.16 2.02
CA CYS A 106 11.99 6.85 3.12
C CYS A 106 13.42 6.62 2.63
N ASP A 107 14.37 6.71 3.56
CA ASP A 107 15.77 6.37 3.26
C ASP A 107 15.86 4.88 2.83
N PRO A 108 16.54 4.55 1.73
CA PRO A 108 16.75 3.18 1.30
C PRO A 108 17.35 2.26 2.37
N GLU A 109 18.19 2.79 3.27
CA GLU A 109 18.73 2.04 4.41
C GLU A 109 17.63 1.60 5.38
N GLU A 110 16.57 2.37 5.49
CA GLU A 110 15.41 2.00 6.32
C GLU A 110 14.67 0.80 5.76
N ILE A 111 14.59 0.67 4.44
CA ILE A 111 14.00 -0.51 3.78
C ILE A 111 14.83 -1.76 4.14
N VAL A 112 16.15 -1.68 4.08
CA VAL A 112 17.04 -2.78 4.44
C VAL A 112 16.88 -3.18 5.91
N LYS A 113 16.82 -2.20 6.81
CA LYS A 113 16.56 -2.41 8.24
C LYS A 113 15.21 -3.09 8.48
N ALA A 114 14.17 -2.66 7.76
CA ALA A 114 12.84 -3.26 7.82
C ALA A 114 12.87 -4.72 7.34
N ILE A 115 13.48 -5.00 6.19
CA ILE A 115 13.64 -6.37 5.67
C ILE A 115 14.29 -7.29 6.69
N ARG A 116 15.42 -6.87 7.28
CA ARG A 116 16.13 -7.64 8.31
C ARG A 116 15.28 -7.88 9.56
N THR A 117 14.43 -6.90 9.90
CA THR A 117 13.55 -6.98 11.07
C THR A 117 12.41 -7.97 10.83
N VAL A 118 11.74 -7.88 9.67
CA VAL A 118 10.59 -8.75 9.36
C VAL A 118 11.03 -10.19 9.07
N PHE A 119 12.22 -10.39 8.50
CA PHE A 119 12.81 -11.71 8.32
C PHE A 119 13.04 -12.46 9.64
N ARG A 120 13.30 -11.72 10.73
CA ARG A 120 13.44 -12.28 12.09
C ARG A 120 12.09 -12.53 12.78
N GLY A 121 10.98 -12.46 12.06
CA GLY A 121 9.62 -12.66 12.57
C GLY A 121 9.06 -11.50 13.39
N ARG A 122 9.71 -10.33 13.41
CA ARG A 122 9.22 -9.14 14.12
C ARG A 122 8.52 -8.20 13.15
N LYS A 123 7.52 -7.46 13.63
CA LYS A 123 6.91 -6.36 12.86
C LYS A 123 7.88 -5.17 12.79
N TYR A 124 7.96 -4.54 11.62
CA TYR A 124 8.62 -3.25 11.48
C TYR A 124 7.58 -2.15 11.58
N ILE A 125 7.67 -1.34 12.61
CA ILE A 125 6.72 -0.27 12.92
C ILE A 125 7.54 1.01 13.11
N THR A 126 7.26 2.02 12.28
CA THR A 126 7.85 3.36 12.41
C THR A 126 7.29 4.07 13.65
N ALA A 127 7.94 5.14 14.09
CA ALA A 127 7.44 5.94 15.22
C ALA A 127 6.04 6.50 14.94
N GLY A 128 5.80 7.00 13.71
CA GLY A 128 4.48 7.52 13.31
C GLY A 128 3.40 6.44 13.36
N VAL A 129 3.67 5.26 12.83
CA VAL A 129 2.71 4.14 12.88
C VAL A 129 2.47 3.68 14.33
N ALA A 130 3.49 3.73 15.19
CA ALA A 130 3.33 3.37 16.61
C ALA A 130 2.40 4.35 17.34
N GLU A 131 2.49 5.65 17.07
CA GLU A 131 1.57 6.67 17.59
C GLU A 131 0.14 6.42 17.13
N LEU A 132 -0.07 6.17 15.83
CA LEU A 132 -1.39 5.84 15.27
C LEU A 132 -2.01 4.59 15.90
N LEU A 133 -1.20 3.58 16.18
CA LEU A 133 -1.66 2.37 16.87
C LEU A 133 -2.03 2.64 18.33
N ALA A 134 -1.25 3.49 19.03
CA ALA A 134 -1.50 3.89 20.39
C ALA A 134 -2.79 4.71 20.52
N ASP A 135 -3.00 5.67 19.62
CA ASP A 135 -4.23 6.47 19.54
C ASP A 135 -5.46 5.59 19.26
N GLY A 136 -5.31 4.60 18.39
CA GLY A 136 -6.35 3.62 18.10
C GLY A 136 -6.70 2.68 19.27
N LEU A 137 -5.84 2.56 20.28
CA LEU A 137 -6.10 1.78 21.50
C LEU A 137 -6.82 2.60 22.60
N GLY A 138 -6.67 3.93 22.55
CA GLY A 138 -7.17 4.85 23.59
C GLY A 138 -8.57 5.40 23.36
N GLY A 139 -9.20 5.23 22.21
CA GLY A 139 -10.47 5.87 21.90
C GLY A 139 -11.37 5.10 20.98
N GLY A 140 -12.55 4.75 21.46
CA GLY A 140 -13.72 4.42 20.65
C GLY A 140 -14.31 5.68 20.00
N GLY A 141 -13.48 6.53 19.39
CA GLY A 141 -13.91 7.66 18.56
C GLY A 141 -14.28 7.16 17.17
N ASP A 142 -15.34 7.73 16.59
CA ASP A 142 -15.72 7.51 15.19
C ASP A 142 -14.49 7.64 14.29
N LYS A 143 -14.08 6.52 13.70
CA LYS A 143 -12.97 6.53 12.73
C LYS A 143 -13.31 7.51 11.62
N PRO A 144 -12.37 8.35 11.18
CA PRO A 144 -12.58 9.21 10.04
C PRO A 144 -13.18 8.41 8.88
N THR A 145 -14.23 8.92 8.25
CA THR A 145 -14.98 8.17 7.22
C THR A 145 -14.10 7.74 6.05
N HIS A 146 -13.01 8.46 5.76
CA HIS A 146 -12.07 8.09 4.71
C HIS A 146 -11.24 6.82 5.02
N GLU A 147 -11.11 6.42 6.28
CA GLU A 147 -10.45 5.15 6.66
C GLU A 147 -11.28 3.91 6.28
N GLN A 148 -12.56 4.09 5.93
CA GLN A 148 -13.44 3.02 5.45
C GLN A 148 -13.29 2.76 3.94
N LEU A 149 -12.56 3.63 3.25
CA LEU A 149 -12.31 3.50 1.83
C LEU A 149 -11.26 2.41 1.57
N SER A 150 -11.49 1.60 0.54
CA SER A 150 -10.42 0.78 0.00
C SER A 150 -9.35 1.67 -0.63
N GLU A 151 -8.16 1.14 -0.85
CA GLU A 151 -7.06 1.87 -1.49
C GLU A 151 -7.48 2.55 -2.79
N ARG A 152 -8.15 1.82 -3.70
CA ARG A 152 -8.62 2.37 -4.97
C ARG A 152 -9.69 3.45 -4.80
N GLU A 153 -10.58 3.27 -3.84
CA GLU A 153 -11.58 4.29 -3.50
C GLU A 153 -10.91 5.53 -2.93
N PHE A 154 -9.89 5.38 -2.09
CA PHE A 154 -9.15 6.49 -1.51
C PHE A 154 -8.31 7.24 -2.57
N GLN A 155 -7.66 6.53 -3.50
CA GLN A 155 -6.98 7.13 -4.65
C GLN A 155 -7.95 8.00 -5.47
N VAL A 156 -9.11 7.45 -5.81
CA VAL A 156 -10.14 8.17 -6.56
C VAL A 156 -10.68 9.35 -5.76
N PHE A 157 -10.89 9.19 -4.44
CA PHE A 157 -11.31 10.26 -3.54
C PHE A 157 -10.32 11.44 -3.56
N LEU A 158 -9.02 11.22 -3.36
CA LEU A 158 -8.02 12.29 -3.34
C LEU A 158 -7.94 13.03 -4.68
N ARG A 159 -8.02 12.31 -5.79
CA ARG A 159 -7.98 12.91 -7.14
C ARG A 159 -9.24 13.72 -7.43
N LEU A 160 -10.43 13.21 -7.04
CA LEU A 160 -11.69 13.98 -7.12
C LEU A 160 -11.63 15.23 -6.27
N ALA A 161 -11.09 15.13 -5.05
CA ALA A 161 -10.93 16.25 -4.13
C ALA A 161 -10.00 17.34 -4.68
N LYS A 162 -8.99 16.94 -5.48
CA LYS A 162 -8.10 17.86 -6.22
C LYS A 162 -8.71 18.41 -7.52
N GLY A 163 -9.95 18.03 -7.87
CA GLY A 163 -10.64 18.51 -9.07
C GLY A 163 -10.30 17.74 -10.34
N GLU A 164 -9.64 16.60 -10.27
CA GLU A 164 -9.31 15.79 -11.44
C GLU A 164 -10.58 15.20 -12.07
N THR A 165 -10.63 15.16 -13.40
CA THR A 165 -11.80 14.61 -14.12
C THR A 165 -11.76 13.09 -14.18
N ILE A 166 -12.95 12.45 -14.23
CA ILE A 166 -13.07 10.99 -14.34
C ILE A 166 -12.35 10.46 -15.58
N GLY A 167 -12.36 11.18 -16.70
CA GLY A 167 -11.67 10.80 -17.94
C GLY A 167 -10.15 10.77 -17.75
N HIS A 168 -9.58 11.80 -17.16
CA HIS A 168 -8.13 11.88 -16.91
C HIS A 168 -7.69 10.80 -15.89
N MET A 169 -8.48 10.59 -14.83
CA MET A 169 -8.22 9.50 -13.90
C MET A 169 -8.24 8.12 -14.55
N ALA A 170 -9.21 7.87 -15.44
CA ALA A 170 -9.32 6.61 -16.15
C ALA A 170 -8.07 6.33 -17.01
N GLU A 171 -7.57 7.35 -17.70
CA GLU A 171 -6.36 7.26 -18.51
C GLU A 171 -5.11 7.02 -17.64
N SER A 172 -4.89 7.87 -16.62
CA SER A 172 -3.70 7.81 -15.77
C SER A 172 -3.64 6.56 -14.87
N MET A 173 -4.80 6.00 -14.52
CA MET A 173 -4.89 4.76 -13.71
C MET A 173 -5.01 3.49 -14.55
N SER A 174 -4.98 3.60 -15.89
CA SER A 174 -5.21 2.47 -16.82
C SER A 174 -6.53 1.74 -16.56
N LEU A 175 -7.59 2.49 -16.24
CA LEU A 175 -8.92 1.99 -15.95
C LEU A 175 -9.95 2.48 -16.97
N SER A 176 -11.12 1.82 -17.04
CA SER A 176 -12.24 2.36 -17.81
C SER A 176 -12.92 3.52 -17.04
N VAL A 177 -13.48 4.48 -17.79
CA VAL A 177 -14.32 5.56 -17.24
C VAL A 177 -15.45 4.99 -16.36
N LYS A 178 -16.03 3.86 -16.77
CA LYS A 178 -17.08 3.16 -16.01
C LYS A 178 -16.55 2.65 -14.67
N THR A 179 -15.33 2.14 -14.63
CA THR A 179 -14.69 1.63 -13.40
C THR A 179 -14.43 2.77 -12.42
N VAL A 180 -13.86 3.90 -12.90
CA VAL A 180 -13.62 5.08 -12.06
C VAL A 180 -14.94 5.67 -11.55
N SER A 181 -15.98 5.72 -12.38
CA SER A 181 -17.32 6.16 -11.97
C SER A 181 -17.90 5.26 -10.87
N THR A 182 -17.69 3.95 -10.94
CA THR A 182 -18.11 3.02 -9.89
C THR A 182 -17.37 3.28 -8.58
N TYR A 183 -16.06 3.52 -8.62
CA TYR A 183 -15.31 3.90 -7.42
C TYR A 183 -15.81 5.23 -6.83
N ARG A 184 -16.07 6.24 -7.67
CA ARG A 184 -16.65 7.51 -7.23
C ARG A 184 -17.97 7.29 -6.48
N THR A 185 -18.88 6.47 -7.03
CA THR A 185 -20.17 6.18 -6.37
C THR A 185 -19.93 5.54 -5.00
N ARG A 186 -19.08 4.55 -4.90
CA ARG A 186 -18.76 3.88 -3.62
C ARG A 186 -18.11 4.83 -2.61
N VAL A 187 -17.24 5.73 -3.06
CA VAL A 187 -16.66 6.79 -2.20
C VAL A 187 -17.75 7.66 -1.61
N MET A 188 -18.66 8.18 -2.47
CA MET A 188 -19.77 9.02 -2.03
C MET A 188 -20.66 8.30 -1.02
N GLU A 189 -21.01 7.05 -1.28
CA GLU A 189 -21.84 6.23 -0.38
C GLU A 189 -21.14 5.98 0.96
N LYS A 190 -19.89 5.51 0.95
CA LYS A 190 -19.16 5.18 2.18
C LYS A 190 -18.86 6.41 3.04
N MET A 191 -18.56 7.54 2.40
CA MET A 191 -18.29 8.79 3.10
C MET A 191 -19.55 9.59 3.44
N ASN A 192 -20.71 9.15 2.94
CA ASN A 192 -22.00 9.83 3.08
C ASN A 192 -21.92 11.30 2.60
N LEU A 193 -21.30 11.53 1.43
CA LEU A 193 -21.12 12.83 0.80
C LEU A 193 -21.93 12.92 -0.49
N ALA A 194 -22.47 14.10 -0.80
CA ALA A 194 -23.40 14.28 -1.92
C ALA A 194 -22.72 14.87 -3.18
N SER A 195 -21.60 15.57 -3.05
CA SER A 195 -20.96 16.29 -4.15
C SER A 195 -19.43 16.22 -4.11
N ASN A 196 -18.79 16.50 -5.26
CA ASN A 196 -17.33 16.62 -5.30
C ASN A 196 -16.82 17.78 -4.43
N SER A 197 -17.62 18.83 -4.27
CA SER A 197 -17.28 19.96 -3.37
C SER A 197 -17.23 19.51 -1.92
N ASP A 198 -18.09 18.57 -1.51
CA ASP A 198 -18.07 17.98 -0.17
C ASP A 198 -16.80 17.13 0.02
N LEU A 199 -16.38 16.39 -1.01
CA LEU A 199 -15.12 15.66 -1.00
C LEU A 199 -13.91 16.60 -0.82
N THR A 200 -13.88 17.70 -1.58
CA THR A 200 -12.81 18.71 -1.48
C THR A 200 -12.78 19.34 -0.09
N TYR A 201 -13.95 19.77 0.41
CA TYR A 201 -14.05 20.35 1.75
C TYR A 201 -13.59 19.36 2.84
N TYR A 202 -14.05 18.11 2.75
CA TYR A 202 -13.64 17.06 3.69
C TYR A 202 -12.13 16.82 3.66
N ALA A 203 -11.54 16.73 2.46
CA ALA A 203 -10.12 16.49 2.28
C ALA A 203 -9.25 17.63 2.83
N LEU A 204 -9.66 18.91 2.59
CA LEU A 204 -8.99 20.07 3.16
C LEU A 204 -9.08 20.11 4.69
N LYS A 205 -10.28 19.86 5.23
CA LYS A 205 -10.53 19.86 6.67
C LYS A 205 -9.71 18.82 7.42
N ASN A 206 -9.45 17.67 6.79
CA ASN A 206 -8.67 16.58 7.39
C ASN A 206 -7.19 16.59 6.96
N GLY A 207 -6.71 17.65 6.29
CA GLY A 207 -5.30 17.78 5.89
C GLY A 207 -4.85 16.80 4.81
N LEU A 208 -5.77 16.17 4.09
CA LEU A 208 -5.49 15.16 3.07
C LEU A 208 -5.06 15.76 1.72
N ILE A 209 -5.38 17.02 1.50
CA ILE A 209 -4.94 17.87 0.36
C ILE A 209 -4.61 19.26 0.86
N GLN A 210 -3.80 20.00 0.06
CA GLN A 210 -3.43 21.41 0.29
C GLN A 210 -4.11 22.31 -0.73
#